data_ecbbe0c112a98bca54e70795cc03f288
#
_entry.id   ecbbe0c112a98bca54e70795cc03f288
#
_cell.length_a   1.000
_cell.length_b   1.000
_cell.length_c   1.000
_cell.angle_alpha   90.00
_cell.angle_beta   90.00
_cell.angle_gamma   90.00
#
_symmetry.space_group_name_H-M   'P 1'
#
loop_
_entity.id
_entity.type
_entity.pdbx_description
1 polymer ?
#
loop_
_entity_poly.entity_id
_entity_poly.type
_entity_poly.pdbx_seq_one_letter_code
_entity_poly.pdbx_strand_id
1 'polypeptide(L)'
;MPSDDCLKKLYIEPTACCNLRCKMCFRNSWKNEIIGDMRPETFRKAMTTMPDSVETVFFGGMGEPLAHPDIVEMVRTASSLGKRVELLSNGTLLDARRTAELLDAGLDMLWLSIDALDDGRYAQIRRNSQLALVKEHIVEFNRQRARLDRTVRLGVAFVVMKSNAHELALLPYFSTYYKVNEVNISNVIPTDEHTASEVLYNNVVDWGLGDPAPMESSPRIHLPLMDWQDPAAQEGLRSLLSTSMCSVYLSGQRVSRAARHCRFIDEGMAFVKFDGHVSPCMSLLRNATLYWRQKQRETRSHFFGDLAEQGLDEIWNAPDYADFRRRVRNFEFSPCYRCSLCENWEQGLTDCYGNDAPTCGGCLWSEGVISCP
;
A
#
# COMPACT_ATOMS: atom_id res chain seq x y z
N MET A 1 2.89 -0.59 -29.01
CA MET A 1 2.91 -0.80 -27.56
C MET A 1 1.50 -0.52 -27.06
N PRO A 2 0.94 -1.27 -26.13
CA PRO A 2 -0.35 -0.90 -25.55
C PRO A 2 -0.20 0.49 -24.96
N SER A 3 -1.12 1.39 -25.22
CA SER A 3 -1.16 2.79 -24.77
C SER A 3 -1.27 2.98 -23.25
N ASP A 4 -1.13 1.91 -22.46
CA ASP A 4 -1.38 1.86 -21.01
C ASP A 4 -0.13 1.60 -20.15
N ASP A 5 1.06 1.46 -20.73
CA ASP A 5 2.29 1.21 -19.96
C ASP A 5 3.05 2.50 -19.59
N CYS A 6 2.32 3.52 -19.19
CA CYS A 6 2.88 4.80 -18.77
C CYS A 6 3.04 4.86 -17.25
N LEU A 7 4.10 5.53 -16.78
CA LEU A 7 4.24 5.90 -15.38
C LEU A 7 3.26 7.04 -15.06
N LYS A 8 2.28 6.79 -14.17
CA LYS A 8 1.24 7.76 -13.80
C LYS A 8 1.39 8.31 -12.38
N LYS A 9 1.86 7.49 -11.45
CA LYS A 9 2.05 7.87 -10.05
C LYS A 9 3.46 7.55 -9.57
N LEU A 10 4.16 8.56 -9.08
CA LEU A 10 5.51 8.43 -8.55
C LEU A 10 5.49 8.53 -7.04
N TYR A 11 5.84 7.43 -6.37
CA TYR A 11 6.06 7.42 -4.93
C TYR A 11 7.49 7.81 -4.62
N ILE A 12 7.66 8.77 -3.73
CA ILE A 12 8.95 9.21 -3.23
C ILE A 12 9.01 8.96 -1.73
N GLU A 13 10.04 8.26 -1.28
CA GLU A 13 10.39 8.12 0.12
C GLU A 13 11.37 9.24 0.51
N PRO A 14 10.90 10.35 1.13
CA PRO A 14 11.81 11.45 1.49
C PRO A 14 12.82 11.02 2.54
N THR A 15 12.39 10.16 3.46
CA THR A 15 13.22 9.68 4.56
C THR A 15 12.81 8.28 5.00
N ALA A 16 13.77 7.48 5.46
CA ALA A 16 13.53 6.25 6.20
C ALA A 16 13.47 6.47 7.72
N CYS A 17 13.72 7.68 8.21
CA CYS A 17 13.58 8.06 9.62
C CYS A 17 12.11 8.20 9.99
N CYS A 18 11.75 7.81 11.21
CA CYS A 18 10.40 8.03 11.77
C CYS A 18 10.51 8.29 13.27
N ASN A 19 9.74 9.24 13.74
CA ASN A 19 9.65 9.58 15.18
C ASN A 19 8.79 8.60 16.00
N LEU A 20 8.06 7.67 15.33
CA LEU A 20 7.24 6.66 15.99
C LEU A 20 7.84 5.25 15.93
N ARG A 21 7.32 4.35 16.80
CA ARG A 21 7.67 2.92 16.89
C ARG A 21 6.41 2.06 16.96
N CYS A 22 5.58 2.14 15.91
CA CYS A 22 4.32 1.41 15.84
C CYS A 22 4.54 -0.10 15.91
N LYS A 23 3.66 -0.83 16.62
CA LYS A 23 3.76 -2.30 16.79
C LYS A 23 3.72 -3.05 15.46
N MET A 24 2.83 -2.63 14.56
CA MET A 24 2.60 -3.30 13.27
C MET A 24 3.47 -2.73 12.14
N CYS A 25 4.46 -1.89 12.45
CA CYS A 25 5.26 -1.24 11.44
C CYS A 25 6.12 -2.24 10.67
N PHE A 26 6.06 -2.21 9.34
CA PHE A 26 6.86 -3.05 8.46
C PHE A 26 8.37 -2.91 8.70
N ARG A 27 8.82 -1.74 9.19
CA ARG A 27 10.22 -1.50 9.57
C ARG A 27 10.74 -2.46 10.64
N ASN A 28 9.86 -3.06 11.45
CA ASN A 28 10.25 -4.03 12.48
C ASN A 28 10.82 -5.32 11.86
N SER A 29 10.57 -5.59 10.58
CA SER A 29 11.08 -6.76 9.84
C SER A 29 12.37 -6.50 9.08
N TRP A 30 12.88 -5.26 9.09
CA TRP A 30 14.09 -4.91 8.34
C TRP A 30 15.34 -5.57 8.89
N LYS A 31 16.23 -5.97 8.00
CA LYS A 31 17.53 -6.57 8.34
C LYS A 31 18.64 -5.69 7.78
N ASN A 32 19.42 -5.08 8.67
CA ASN A 32 20.61 -4.29 8.33
C ASN A 32 20.35 -3.19 7.28
N GLU A 33 19.16 -2.57 7.32
CA GLU A 33 18.79 -1.53 6.39
C GLU A 33 19.41 -0.17 6.78
N ILE A 34 19.90 0.53 5.78
CA ILE A 34 20.39 1.90 5.94
C ILE A 34 19.18 2.82 6.14
N ILE A 35 19.28 3.70 7.12
CA ILE A 35 18.29 4.74 7.43
C ILE A 35 18.92 6.09 7.09
N GLY A 36 18.18 6.92 6.36
CA GLY A 36 18.65 8.24 5.96
C GLY A 36 17.58 9.08 5.31
N ASP A 37 17.98 10.26 4.91
CA ASP A 37 17.15 11.25 4.22
C ASP A 37 17.54 11.33 2.74
N MET A 38 16.56 11.65 1.88
CA MET A 38 16.80 11.88 0.47
C MET A 38 17.58 13.19 0.27
N ARG A 39 18.67 13.09 -0.47
CA ARG A 39 19.49 14.26 -0.78
C ARG A 39 18.79 15.16 -1.83
N PRO A 40 18.96 16.49 -1.75
CA PRO A 40 18.35 17.42 -2.69
C PRO A 40 18.65 17.12 -4.15
N GLU A 41 19.88 16.66 -4.46
CA GLU A 41 20.27 16.29 -5.83
C GLU A 41 19.54 15.05 -6.33
N THR A 42 19.29 14.05 -5.47
CA THR A 42 18.50 12.85 -5.80
C THR A 42 17.06 13.22 -6.12
N PHE A 43 16.45 14.05 -5.27
CA PHE A 43 15.10 14.55 -5.49
C PHE A 43 15.00 15.37 -6.78
N ARG A 44 15.94 16.28 -7.01
CA ARG A 44 15.97 17.09 -8.23
C ARG A 44 16.09 16.21 -9.48
N LYS A 45 16.96 15.19 -9.45
CA LYS A 45 17.11 14.25 -10.56
C LYS A 45 15.77 13.51 -10.83
N ALA A 46 15.08 13.03 -9.78
CA ALA A 46 13.76 12.41 -9.93
C ALA A 46 12.76 13.36 -10.62
N MET A 47 12.68 14.61 -10.16
CA MET A 47 11.72 15.59 -10.71
C MET A 47 12.04 16.02 -12.13
N THR A 48 13.32 16.17 -12.47
CA THR A 48 13.73 16.66 -13.81
C THR A 48 13.74 15.58 -14.89
N THR A 49 13.77 14.31 -14.50
CA THR A 49 13.83 13.17 -15.43
C THR A 49 12.59 12.28 -15.38
N MET A 50 11.56 12.65 -14.60
CA MET A 50 10.31 11.90 -14.61
C MET A 50 9.58 12.09 -15.94
N PRO A 51 8.92 11.04 -16.46
CA PRO A 51 8.10 11.16 -17.66
C PRO A 51 6.96 12.18 -17.51
N ASP A 52 6.60 12.85 -18.59
CA ASP A 52 5.47 13.78 -18.61
C ASP A 52 4.13 13.13 -18.21
N SER A 53 4.01 11.83 -18.46
CA SER A 53 2.84 11.01 -18.11
C SER A 53 2.57 10.89 -16.60
N VAL A 54 3.54 11.26 -15.74
CA VAL A 54 3.32 11.30 -14.29
C VAL A 54 2.29 12.39 -13.97
N GLU A 55 1.19 11.97 -13.38
CA GLU A 55 0.10 12.86 -12.95
C GLU A 55 0.20 13.20 -11.46
N THR A 56 0.68 12.25 -10.66
CA THR A 56 0.71 12.35 -9.20
C THR A 56 2.10 12.04 -8.64
N VAL A 57 2.57 12.89 -7.73
CA VAL A 57 3.72 12.64 -6.86
C VAL A 57 3.21 12.39 -5.45
N PHE A 58 3.54 11.24 -4.90
CA PHE A 58 3.13 10.81 -3.58
C PHE A 58 4.34 10.75 -2.64
N PHE A 59 4.34 11.59 -1.62
CA PHE A 59 5.35 11.55 -0.57
C PHE A 59 4.94 10.60 0.55
N GLY A 60 5.64 9.50 0.68
CA GLY A 60 5.34 8.44 1.65
C GLY A 60 6.50 7.47 1.75
N GLY A 61 6.22 6.25 2.11
CA GLY A 61 7.22 5.21 2.28
C GLY A 61 7.21 4.66 3.71
N MET A 62 8.37 4.26 4.20
CA MET A 62 8.49 3.59 5.49
C MET A 62 8.88 4.53 6.64
N GLY A 63 9.35 5.74 6.34
CA GLY A 63 9.64 6.79 7.32
C GLY A 63 8.44 7.69 7.60
N GLU A 64 8.71 8.80 8.28
CA GLU A 64 7.75 9.90 8.46
C GLU A 64 8.16 11.08 7.58
N PRO A 65 7.46 11.37 6.49
CA PRO A 65 7.85 12.45 5.58
C PRO A 65 8.00 13.81 6.25
N LEU A 66 7.17 14.13 7.24
CA LEU A 66 7.26 15.41 7.97
C LEU A 66 8.51 15.55 8.84
N ALA A 67 9.27 14.44 9.03
CA ALA A 67 10.57 14.49 9.71
C ALA A 67 11.70 14.94 8.75
N HIS A 68 11.48 14.88 7.43
CA HIS A 68 12.46 15.38 6.47
C HIS A 68 12.53 16.92 6.52
N PRO A 69 13.72 17.54 6.63
CA PRO A 69 13.85 18.99 6.75
C PRO A 69 13.26 19.76 5.56
N ASP A 70 13.44 19.25 4.35
CA ASP A 70 13.08 19.93 3.10
C ASP A 70 11.73 19.47 2.52
N ILE A 71 10.89 18.75 3.28
CA ILE A 71 9.63 18.18 2.75
C ILE A 71 8.71 19.24 2.14
N VAL A 72 8.64 20.43 2.72
CA VAL A 72 7.81 21.53 2.21
C VAL A 72 8.31 21.98 0.83
N GLU A 73 9.62 22.09 0.66
CA GLU A 73 10.21 22.45 -0.63
C GLU A 73 10.05 21.34 -1.68
N MET A 74 10.10 20.07 -1.25
CA MET A 74 9.80 18.94 -2.14
C MET A 74 8.34 19.00 -2.63
N VAL A 75 7.38 19.28 -1.75
CA VAL A 75 5.97 19.49 -2.11
C VAL A 75 5.82 20.65 -3.08
N ARG A 76 6.45 21.80 -2.79
CA ARG A 76 6.43 23.00 -3.63
C ARG A 76 6.98 22.72 -5.03
N THR A 77 8.10 22.02 -5.12
CA THR A 77 8.72 21.66 -6.38
C THR A 77 7.80 20.78 -7.22
N ALA A 78 7.24 19.70 -6.65
CA ALA A 78 6.33 18.81 -7.37
C ALA A 78 5.06 19.54 -7.84
N SER A 79 4.47 20.38 -6.99
CA SER A 79 3.31 21.20 -7.32
C SER A 79 3.61 22.22 -8.45
N SER A 80 4.79 22.85 -8.43
CA SER A 80 5.20 23.83 -9.45
C SER A 80 5.35 23.20 -10.84
N LEU A 81 5.58 21.89 -10.92
CA LEU A 81 5.61 21.10 -12.15
C LEU A 81 4.21 20.67 -12.62
N GLY A 82 3.15 21.21 -12.00
CA GLY A 82 1.76 20.90 -12.33
C GLY A 82 1.30 19.50 -11.92
N LYS A 83 2.04 18.82 -11.03
CA LYS A 83 1.68 17.49 -10.54
C LYS A 83 0.75 17.61 -9.35
N ARG A 84 -0.22 16.68 -9.26
CA ARG A 84 -0.99 16.48 -8.05
C ARG A 84 -0.06 15.96 -6.95
N VAL A 85 -0.10 16.58 -5.78
CA VAL A 85 0.78 16.24 -4.67
C VAL A 85 0.01 15.61 -3.52
N GLU A 86 0.38 14.39 -3.17
CA GLU A 86 -0.16 13.64 -2.03
C GLU A 86 0.94 13.41 -1.00
N LEU A 87 0.60 13.42 0.29
CA LEU A 87 1.53 13.17 1.39
C LEU A 87 0.89 12.27 2.44
N LEU A 88 1.59 11.21 2.85
CA LEU A 88 1.18 10.33 3.95
C LEU A 88 2.00 10.64 5.20
N SER A 89 1.33 10.90 6.33
CA SER A 89 1.98 11.22 7.61
C SER A 89 1.31 10.49 8.78
N ASN A 90 2.06 10.30 9.85
CA ASN A 90 1.50 9.89 11.14
C ASN A 90 0.79 11.04 11.88
N GLY A 91 0.86 12.25 11.37
CA GLY A 91 0.18 13.44 11.85
C GLY A 91 0.78 14.09 13.11
N THR A 92 1.78 13.50 13.76
CA THR A 92 2.31 14.04 15.03
C THR A 92 3.15 15.30 14.86
N LEU A 93 3.72 15.53 13.68
CA LEU A 93 4.54 16.69 13.34
C LEU A 93 3.77 17.75 12.52
N LEU A 94 2.45 17.59 12.38
CA LEU A 94 1.58 18.45 11.60
C LEU A 94 1.02 19.60 12.44
N ASP A 95 1.87 20.43 13.00
CA ASP A 95 1.46 21.63 13.74
C ASP A 95 0.86 22.71 12.81
N ALA A 96 0.37 23.81 13.40
CA ALA A 96 -0.27 24.88 12.65
C ALA A 96 0.66 25.53 11.62
N ARG A 97 1.96 25.66 11.91
CA ARG A 97 2.96 26.23 11.01
C ARG A 97 3.22 25.27 9.84
N ARG A 98 3.49 24.01 10.14
CA ARG A 98 3.74 22.98 9.11
C ARG A 98 2.52 22.81 8.20
N THR A 99 1.32 22.87 8.76
CA THR A 99 0.07 22.87 8.00
C THR A 99 0.02 24.04 7.01
N ALA A 100 0.27 25.25 7.47
CA ALA A 100 0.28 26.44 6.61
C ALA A 100 1.32 26.32 5.47
N GLU A 101 2.55 25.90 5.82
CA GLU A 101 3.65 25.73 4.87
C GLU A 101 3.31 24.71 3.77
N LEU A 102 2.72 23.55 4.13
CA LEU A 102 2.33 22.51 3.18
C LEU A 102 1.17 22.95 2.26
N LEU A 103 0.18 23.63 2.82
CA LEU A 103 -0.95 24.16 2.05
C LEU A 103 -0.47 25.23 1.06
N ASP A 104 0.40 26.14 1.49
CA ASP A 104 1.02 27.16 0.62
C ASP A 104 1.92 26.53 -0.45
N ALA A 105 2.62 25.45 -0.12
CA ALA A 105 3.46 24.71 -1.06
C ALA A 105 2.68 23.97 -2.16
N GLY A 106 1.35 23.86 -2.05
CA GLY A 106 0.53 23.23 -3.09
C GLY A 106 0.11 21.79 -2.82
N LEU A 107 0.08 21.34 -1.57
CA LEU A 107 -0.42 20.00 -1.20
C LEU A 107 -1.89 19.85 -1.62
N ASP A 108 -2.24 18.76 -2.33
CA ASP A 108 -3.61 18.46 -2.77
C ASP A 108 -4.31 17.41 -1.89
N MET A 109 -3.56 16.47 -1.35
CA MET A 109 -4.10 15.39 -0.52
C MET A 109 -3.17 15.10 0.64
N LEU A 110 -3.70 15.18 1.86
CA LEU A 110 -3.03 14.70 3.07
C LEU A 110 -3.66 13.38 3.50
N TRP A 111 -2.83 12.34 3.59
CA TRP A 111 -3.20 11.07 4.20
C TRP A 111 -2.67 11.02 5.62
N LEU A 112 -3.54 10.71 6.59
CA LEU A 112 -3.15 10.49 7.98
C LEU A 112 -3.28 9.03 8.36
N SER A 113 -2.21 8.48 8.89
CA SER A 113 -2.19 7.12 9.38
C SER A 113 -2.85 7.04 10.77
N ILE A 114 -4.05 6.49 10.86
CA ILE A 114 -4.83 6.37 12.10
C ILE A 114 -5.35 4.94 12.21
N ASP A 115 -4.81 4.15 13.15
CA ASP A 115 -5.12 2.72 13.29
C ASP A 115 -6.00 2.40 14.51
N ALA A 116 -6.46 3.41 15.22
CA ALA A 116 -7.48 3.30 16.25
C ALA A 116 -8.13 4.66 16.51
N LEU A 117 -9.38 4.63 16.96
CA LEU A 117 -10.19 5.81 17.30
C LEU A 117 -10.38 5.97 18.81
N ASP A 118 -10.02 4.93 19.58
CA ASP A 118 -9.87 4.95 21.04
C ASP A 118 -8.44 5.38 21.42
N ASP A 119 -8.31 6.35 22.33
CA ASP A 119 -7.01 6.93 22.70
C ASP A 119 -6.04 5.91 23.33
N GLY A 120 -6.57 5.01 24.17
CA GLY A 120 -5.77 3.97 24.82
C GLY A 120 -5.23 2.95 23.83
N ARG A 121 -6.08 2.48 22.91
CA ARG A 121 -5.71 1.55 21.85
C ARG A 121 -4.75 2.19 20.86
N TYR A 122 -5.01 3.42 20.47
CA TYR A 122 -4.13 4.17 19.59
C TYR A 122 -2.70 4.25 20.15
N ALA A 123 -2.56 4.62 21.43
CA ALA A 123 -1.25 4.69 22.10
C ALA A 123 -0.55 3.32 22.20
N GLN A 124 -1.31 2.23 22.33
CA GLN A 124 -0.76 0.86 22.32
C GLN A 124 -0.24 0.44 20.94
N ILE A 125 -0.93 0.83 19.87
CA ILE A 125 -0.59 0.49 18.49
C ILE A 125 0.51 1.43 17.97
N ARG A 126 0.28 2.75 18.11
CA ARG A 126 1.20 3.81 17.64
C ARG A 126 2.02 4.37 18.81
N ARG A 127 2.99 3.56 19.24
CA ARG A 127 3.86 3.93 20.37
C ARG A 127 4.54 5.28 20.13
N ASN A 128 4.64 6.08 21.18
CA ASN A 128 5.13 7.46 21.20
C ASN A 128 4.21 8.47 20.50
N SER A 129 2.91 8.15 20.36
CA SER A 129 1.92 9.06 19.81
C SER A 129 0.66 9.09 20.68
N GLN A 130 -0.06 10.20 20.62
CA GLN A 130 -1.36 10.41 21.27
C GLN A 130 -2.39 10.80 20.23
N LEU A 131 -3.53 10.12 20.21
CA LEU A 131 -4.59 10.41 19.24
C LEU A 131 -5.17 11.82 19.43
N ALA A 132 -5.25 12.30 20.68
CA ALA A 132 -5.71 13.66 20.98
C ALA A 132 -4.92 14.72 20.23
N LEU A 133 -3.58 14.63 20.20
CA LEU A 133 -2.71 15.54 19.44
C LEU A 133 -3.02 15.49 17.94
N VAL A 134 -3.19 14.29 17.39
CA VAL A 134 -3.49 14.12 15.95
C VAL A 134 -4.88 14.71 15.63
N LYS A 135 -5.87 14.51 16.51
CA LYS A 135 -7.21 15.12 16.38
C LYS A 135 -7.14 16.67 16.39
N GLU A 136 -6.33 17.27 17.26
CA GLU A 136 -6.10 18.72 17.28
C GLU A 136 -5.49 19.20 15.95
N HIS A 137 -4.49 18.49 15.43
CA HIS A 137 -3.87 18.82 14.14
C HIS A 137 -4.85 18.68 12.98
N ILE A 138 -5.75 17.69 12.99
CA ILE A 138 -6.82 17.56 11.98
C ILE A 138 -7.77 18.77 12.01
N VAL A 139 -8.18 19.22 13.20
CA VAL A 139 -9.04 20.40 13.35
C VAL A 139 -8.35 21.63 12.77
N GLU A 140 -7.08 21.82 13.09
CA GLU A 140 -6.30 22.94 12.57
C GLU A 140 -6.11 22.87 11.05
N PHE A 141 -5.78 21.69 10.52
CA PHE A 141 -5.69 21.46 9.08
C PHE A 141 -7.00 21.81 8.37
N ASN A 142 -8.13 21.35 8.90
CA ASN A 142 -9.45 21.67 8.35
C ASN A 142 -9.77 23.16 8.40
N ARG A 143 -9.38 23.85 9.49
CA ARG A 143 -9.57 25.29 9.65
C ARG A 143 -8.80 26.06 8.59
N GLN A 144 -7.56 25.67 8.31
CA GLN A 144 -6.70 26.36 7.35
C GLN A 144 -7.12 26.04 5.91
N ARG A 145 -7.33 24.77 5.55
CA ARG A 145 -7.74 24.41 4.17
C ARG A 145 -9.08 25.02 3.76
N ALA A 146 -10.00 25.24 4.71
CA ALA A 146 -11.28 25.87 4.43
C ALA A 146 -11.19 27.35 4.00
N ARG A 147 -10.01 27.97 4.12
CA ARG A 147 -9.76 29.37 3.70
C ARG A 147 -9.14 29.47 2.32
N LEU A 148 -8.84 28.34 1.68
CA LEU A 148 -8.23 28.29 0.38
C LEU A 148 -9.30 28.32 -0.72
N ASP A 149 -9.00 28.96 -1.84
CA ASP A 149 -9.86 28.95 -3.05
C ASP A 149 -9.72 27.65 -3.88
N ARG A 150 -9.02 26.65 -3.35
CA ARG A 150 -8.84 25.33 -3.97
C ARG A 150 -9.21 24.19 -3.02
N THR A 151 -9.57 23.05 -3.58
CA THR A 151 -9.91 21.87 -2.79
C THR A 151 -8.65 21.12 -2.38
N VAL A 152 -8.42 21.04 -1.07
CA VAL A 152 -7.41 20.15 -0.48
C VAL A 152 -8.13 19.03 0.27
N ARG A 153 -7.79 17.77 -0.04
CA ARG A 153 -8.46 16.60 0.53
C ARG A 153 -7.73 16.08 1.76
N LEU A 154 -8.48 15.44 2.63
CA LEU A 154 -7.96 14.71 3.80
C LEU A 154 -8.36 13.25 3.69
N GLY A 155 -7.39 12.35 3.75
CA GLY A 155 -7.61 10.90 3.82
C GLY A 155 -7.14 10.30 5.13
N VAL A 156 -7.67 9.13 5.46
CA VAL A 156 -7.20 8.28 6.55
C VAL A 156 -6.71 6.96 5.97
N ALA A 157 -5.51 6.57 6.33
CA ALA A 157 -4.98 5.22 6.11
C ALA A 157 -5.11 4.45 7.42
N PHE A 158 -5.85 3.33 7.39
CA PHE A 158 -6.16 2.51 8.55
C PHE A 158 -5.68 1.08 8.34
N VAL A 159 -4.78 0.60 9.18
CA VAL A 159 -4.33 -0.80 9.16
C VAL A 159 -5.22 -1.60 10.10
N VAL A 160 -6.06 -2.47 9.53
CA VAL A 160 -6.96 -3.32 10.30
C VAL A 160 -6.26 -4.56 10.84
N MET A 161 -6.54 -4.86 12.11
CA MET A 161 -6.05 -5.99 12.89
C MET A 161 -7.21 -6.58 13.69
N LYS A 162 -7.08 -7.82 14.21
CA LYS A 162 -8.10 -8.39 15.10
C LYS A 162 -8.41 -7.48 16.30
N SER A 163 -7.35 -6.88 16.87
CA SER A 163 -7.45 -6.03 18.05
C SER A 163 -8.21 -4.71 17.83
N ASN A 164 -8.27 -4.19 16.59
CA ASN A 164 -8.94 -2.92 16.27
C ASN A 164 -10.11 -3.04 15.27
N ALA A 165 -10.42 -4.22 14.76
CA ALA A 165 -11.44 -4.42 13.72
C ALA A 165 -12.83 -3.90 14.11
N HIS A 166 -13.19 -3.96 15.40
CA HIS A 166 -14.47 -3.45 15.90
C HIS A 166 -14.59 -1.92 15.76
N GLU A 167 -13.49 -1.19 15.64
CA GLU A 167 -13.50 0.26 15.45
C GLU A 167 -13.85 0.68 14.01
N LEU A 168 -13.87 -0.26 13.05
CA LEU A 168 -14.33 0.02 11.68
C LEU A 168 -15.74 0.62 11.66
N ALA A 169 -16.62 0.21 12.58
CA ALA A 169 -17.95 0.74 12.72
C ALA A 169 -17.99 2.24 13.11
N LEU A 170 -16.91 2.76 13.68
CA LEU A 170 -16.80 4.16 14.09
C LEU A 170 -16.21 5.06 13.00
N LEU A 171 -15.60 4.49 11.95
CA LEU A 171 -14.98 5.26 10.87
C LEU A 171 -15.94 6.23 10.16
N PRO A 172 -17.21 5.88 9.86
CA PRO A 172 -18.13 6.83 9.25
C PRO A 172 -18.37 8.08 10.11
N TYR A 173 -18.53 7.90 11.43
CA TYR A 173 -18.73 9.01 12.37
C TYR A 173 -17.48 9.87 12.49
N PHE A 174 -16.30 9.24 12.63
CA PHE A 174 -15.03 9.92 12.64
C PHE A 174 -14.83 10.73 11.37
N SER A 175 -15.05 10.11 10.22
CA SER A 175 -14.86 10.75 8.91
C SER A 175 -15.78 11.96 8.73
N THR A 176 -17.04 11.86 9.12
CA THR A 176 -17.98 12.97 9.04
C THR A 176 -17.57 14.11 9.97
N TYR A 177 -17.23 13.80 11.22
CA TYR A 177 -16.87 14.81 12.22
C TYR A 177 -15.61 15.57 11.85
N TYR A 178 -14.56 14.84 11.39
CA TYR A 178 -13.26 15.41 11.02
C TYR A 178 -13.17 15.80 9.53
N LYS A 179 -14.27 15.76 8.78
CA LYS A 179 -14.32 16.10 7.34
C LYS A 179 -13.28 15.35 6.53
N VAL A 180 -13.11 14.07 6.81
CA VAL A 180 -12.28 13.14 6.02
C VAL A 180 -12.99 12.85 4.71
N ASN A 181 -12.27 12.96 3.60
CA ASN A 181 -12.80 12.75 2.26
C ASN A 181 -12.71 11.29 1.81
N GLU A 182 -11.71 10.55 2.33
CA GLU A 182 -11.40 9.20 1.89
C GLU A 182 -10.78 8.38 3.01
N VAL A 183 -11.12 7.09 3.09
CA VAL A 183 -10.51 6.16 4.02
C VAL A 183 -9.98 4.97 3.24
N ASN A 184 -8.67 4.72 3.33
CA ASN A 184 -8.05 3.51 2.80
C ASN A 184 -7.81 2.51 3.93
N ILE A 185 -8.48 1.37 3.88
CA ILE A 185 -8.31 0.30 4.86
C ILE A 185 -7.42 -0.77 4.25
N SER A 186 -6.33 -1.08 4.95
CA SER A 186 -5.40 -2.16 4.58
C SER A 186 -5.30 -3.16 5.71
N ASN A 187 -5.02 -4.40 5.39
CA ASN A 187 -4.70 -5.41 6.40
C ASN A 187 -3.27 -5.21 6.95
N VAL A 188 -3.04 -5.73 8.15
CA VAL A 188 -1.70 -5.76 8.75
C VAL A 188 -0.76 -6.68 7.96
N ILE A 189 0.47 -6.24 7.78
CA ILE A 189 1.55 -7.07 7.23
C ILE A 189 2.17 -7.87 8.39
N PRO A 190 2.20 -9.20 8.32
CA PRO A 190 2.73 -10.04 9.39
C PRO A 190 4.26 -10.02 9.38
N THR A 191 4.87 -9.26 10.29
CA THR A 191 6.33 -9.09 10.41
C THR A 191 6.95 -9.92 11.53
N ASP A 192 6.12 -10.46 12.40
CA ASP A 192 6.47 -11.31 13.53
C ASP A 192 5.27 -12.19 13.92
N GLU A 193 5.45 -13.07 14.89
CA GLU A 193 4.38 -13.97 15.37
C GLU A 193 3.18 -13.18 15.93
N HIS A 194 3.44 -12.04 16.59
CA HIS A 194 2.37 -11.23 17.15
C HIS A 194 1.51 -10.62 16.02
N THR A 195 2.10 -9.96 15.04
CA THR A 195 1.38 -9.41 13.90
C THR A 195 0.75 -10.50 13.04
N ALA A 196 1.35 -11.69 12.96
CA ALA A 196 0.75 -12.86 12.30
C ALA A 196 -0.51 -13.36 13.02
N SER A 197 -0.58 -13.22 14.34
CA SER A 197 -1.79 -13.55 15.11
C SER A 197 -2.93 -12.55 14.92
N GLU A 198 -2.61 -11.32 14.47
CA GLU A 198 -3.54 -10.21 14.26
C GLU A 198 -4.19 -10.18 12.86
N VAL A 199 -3.79 -11.06 11.93
CA VAL A 199 -4.31 -11.05 10.55
C VAL A 199 -5.77 -11.49 10.49
N LEU A 200 -6.54 -10.85 9.60
CA LEU A 200 -7.97 -11.11 9.36
C LEU A 200 -8.23 -11.82 8.02
N TYR A 201 -7.19 -12.15 7.26
CA TYR A 201 -7.32 -12.64 5.88
C TYR A 201 -6.85 -14.09 5.67
N ASN A 202 -6.59 -14.87 6.73
CA ASN A 202 -6.19 -16.27 6.61
C ASN A 202 -7.13 -17.06 5.70
N ASN A 203 -8.44 -16.99 5.94
CA ASN A 203 -9.42 -17.72 5.16
C ASN A 203 -9.55 -17.20 3.72
N VAL A 204 -9.41 -15.90 3.51
CA VAL A 204 -9.49 -15.29 2.16
C VAL A 204 -8.37 -15.80 1.26
N VAL A 205 -7.16 -15.95 1.81
CA VAL A 205 -6.02 -16.51 1.07
C VAL A 205 -6.20 -18.01 0.89
N ASP A 206 -6.79 -18.72 1.87
CA ASP A 206 -7.06 -20.16 1.79
C ASP A 206 -8.08 -20.52 0.72
N TRP A 207 -9.12 -19.73 0.57
CA TRP A 207 -10.14 -19.93 -0.48
C TRP A 207 -9.56 -19.84 -1.89
N GLY A 208 -8.29 -19.56 -1.99
CA GLY A 208 -7.49 -19.36 -3.18
C GLY A 208 -6.87 -20.61 -3.81
N LEU A 209 -7.23 -21.81 -3.43
CA LEU A 209 -6.75 -23.01 -4.11
C LEU A 209 -7.20 -23.01 -5.59
N GLY A 210 -6.29 -22.56 -6.43
CA GLY A 210 -6.35 -22.65 -7.87
C GLY A 210 -7.62 -22.06 -8.48
N ASP A 211 -7.49 -21.01 -9.25
CA ASP A 211 -8.43 -20.77 -10.32
C ASP A 211 -7.94 -21.64 -11.50
N PRO A 212 -8.41 -22.87 -11.69
CA PRO A 212 -8.37 -23.41 -13.01
C PRO A 212 -9.19 -22.43 -13.82
N ALA A 213 -8.69 -22.01 -14.97
CA ALA A 213 -9.50 -21.31 -15.95
C ALA A 213 -10.90 -21.96 -15.91
N PRO A 214 -12.00 -21.19 -15.74
CA PRO A 214 -13.30 -21.78 -15.52
C PRO A 214 -13.53 -22.79 -16.63
N MET A 215 -13.65 -24.05 -16.27
CA MET A 215 -14.04 -25.04 -17.27
C MET A 215 -15.34 -24.52 -17.87
N GLU A 216 -15.42 -24.42 -19.17
CA GLU A 216 -16.62 -23.94 -19.88
C GLU A 216 -17.90 -24.65 -19.43
N SER A 217 -17.73 -25.82 -18.78
CA SER A 217 -18.79 -26.67 -18.23
C SER A 217 -19.08 -26.45 -16.72
N SER A 218 -18.40 -25.52 -16.03
CA SER A 218 -18.63 -25.30 -14.60
C SER A 218 -20.05 -24.76 -14.35
N PRO A 219 -20.79 -25.31 -13.37
CA PRO A 219 -22.10 -24.78 -12.99
C PRO A 219 -22.04 -23.32 -12.62
N ARG A 220 -23.05 -22.56 -13.04
CA ARG A 220 -23.21 -21.14 -12.64
C ARG A 220 -24.28 -21.04 -11.56
N ILE A 221 -23.92 -20.50 -10.42
CA ILE A 221 -24.85 -20.29 -9.30
C ILE A 221 -25.11 -18.78 -9.17
N HIS A 222 -26.36 -18.39 -9.32
CA HIS A 222 -26.80 -17.01 -9.18
C HIS A 222 -27.42 -16.82 -7.80
N LEU A 223 -26.83 -15.97 -6.97
CA LEU A 223 -27.31 -15.61 -5.64
C LEU A 223 -28.22 -14.39 -5.72
N PRO A 224 -29.35 -14.39 -5.00
CA PRO A 224 -30.13 -13.18 -4.77
C PRO A 224 -29.42 -12.28 -3.76
N LEU A 225 -29.88 -11.04 -3.62
CA LEU A 225 -29.53 -10.22 -2.46
C LEU A 225 -30.11 -10.87 -1.21
N MET A 226 -29.27 -11.06 -0.20
CA MET A 226 -29.63 -11.65 1.08
C MET A 226 -28.81 -11.02 2.20
N ASP A 227 -29.24 -11.19 3.42
CA ASP A 227 -28.51 -10.73 4.59
C ASP A 227 -27.32 -11.67 4.87
N TRP A 228 -26.15 -11.20 4.53
CA TRP A 228 -24.87 -11.93 4.71
C TRP A 228 -24.46 -12.07 6.18
N GLN A 229 -25.10 -11.31 7.07
CA GLN A 229 -24.86 -11.37 8.51
C GLN A 229 -25.76 -12.37 9.21
N ASP A 230 -26.81 -12.88 8.55
CA ASP A 230 -27.69 -13.90 9.12
C ASP A 230 -26.91 -15.19 9.33
N PRO A 231 -26.86 -15.72 10.59
CA PRO A 231 -26.13 -16.94 10.90
C PRO A 231 -26.56 -18.15 10.07
N ALA A 232 -27.83 -18.24 9.67
CA ALA A 232 -28.34 -19.34 8.85
C ALA A 232 -27.79 -19.30 7.42
N ALA A 233 -27.49 -18.11 6.90
CA ALA A 233 -26.91 -17.95 5.56
C ALA A 233 -25.38 -18.10 5.54
N GLN A 234 -24.70 -17.73 6.64
CA GLN A 234 -23.22 -17.63 6.68
C GLN A 234 -22.48 -18.90 6.30
N GLU A 235 -22.90 -20.04 6.84
CA GLU A 235 -22.20 -21.32 6.59
C GLU A 235 -22.35 -21.76 5.13
N GLY A 236 -23.57 -21.65 4.58
CA GLY A 236 -23.86 -21.98 3.19
C GLY A 236 -23.14 -21.06 2.22
N LEU A 237 -23.15 -19.75 2.48
CA LEU A 237 -22.44 -18.75 1.68
C LEU A 237 -20.92 -18.96 1.74
N ARG A 238 -20.37 -19.23 2.92
CA ARG A 238 -18.95 -19.57 3.09
C ARG A 238 -18.57 -20.76 2.23
N SER A 239 -19.37 -21.84 2.27
CA SER A 239 -19.13 -23.04 1.47
C SER A 239 -19.19 -22.75 -0.04
N LEU A 240 -20.23 -22.05 -0.49
CA LEU A 240 -20.39 -21.68 -1.92
C LEU A 240 -19.28 -20.79 -2.43
N LEU A 241 -18.85 -19.80 -1.66
CA LEU A 241 -17.82 -18.84 -2.05
C LEU A 241 -16.41 -19.43 -1.96
N SER A 242 -16.23 -20.51 -1.21
CA SER A 242 -14.93 -21.20 -1.07
C SER A 242 -14.69 -22.30 -2.10
N THR A 243 -15.72 -22.70 -2.87
CA THR A 243 -15.56 -23.80 -3.84
C THR A 243 -15.03 -23.31 -5.18
N SER A 244 -14.16 -24.10 -5.80
CA SER A 244 -13.72 -23.91 -7.20
C SER A 244 -14.58 -24.67 -8.21
N MET A 245 -15.55 -25.46 -7.74
CA MET A 245 -16.36 -26.33 -8.61
C MET A 245 -17.47 -25.59 -9.38
N CYS A 246 -17.76 -24.34 -9.02
CA CYS A 246 -18.79 -23.55 -9.68
C CYS A 246 -18.39 -22.07 -9.73
N SER A 247 -19.04 -21.34 -10.66
CA SER A 247 -18.95 -19.88 -10.72
C SER A 247 -20.14 -19.26 -9.98
N VAL A 248 -19.90 -18.40 -9.01
CA VAL A 248 -20.94 -17.74 -8.21
C VAL A 248 -21.14 -16.32 -8.71
N TYR A 249 -22.41 -15.91 -8.89
CA TYR A 249 -22.82 -14.59 -9.35
C TYR A 249 -23.72 -13.95 -8.29
N LEU A 250 -23.52 -12.68 -7.98
CA LEU A 250 -24.39 -11.86 -7.13
C LEU A 250 -24.90 -10.69 -7.93
N SER A 251 -26.22 -10.56 -8.04
CA SER A 251 -26.86 -9.48 -8.82
C SER A 251 -26.30 -9.35 -10.26
N GLY A 252 -26.01 -10.48 -10.90
CA GLY A 252 -25.49 -10.52 -12.26
C GLY A 252 -23.97 -10.31 -12.38
N GLN A 253 -23.31 -9.89 -11.31
CA GLN A 253 -21.84 -9.79 -11.29
C GLN A 253 -21.24 -11.07 -10.73
N ARG A 254 -20.23 -11.61 -11.42
CA ARG A 254 -19.50 -12.75 -10.90
C ARG A 254 -18.81 -12.35 -9.60
N VAL A 255 -19.13 -13.04 -8.53
CA VAL A 255 -18.36 -13.01 -7.28
C VAL A 255 -17.16 -13.92 -7.52
N SER A 256 -16.29 -13.47 -8.42
CA SER A 256 -15.01 -14.12 -8.59
C SER A 256 -14.06 -13.50 -7.58
N ARG A 257 -13.11 -14.27 -7.14
CA ARG A 257 -11.89 -13.71 -6.62
C ARG A 257 -11.42 -12.66 -7.59
N ALA A 258 -11.00 -11.54 -7.04
CA ALA A 258 -10.26 -10.56 -7.83
C ALA A 258 -9.21 -11.35 -8.62
N ALA A 259 -9.18 -11.16 -9.92
CA ALA A 259 -8.06 -11.62 -10.73
C ALA A 259 -6.80 -11.14 -10.02
N ARG A 260 -5.77 -11.96 -9.96
CA ARG A 260 -4.49 -11.56 -9.41
C ARG A 260 -4.07 -10.29 -10.12
N HIS A 261 -3.93 -9.25 -9.35
CA HIS A 261 -3.87 -7.90 -9.85
C HIS A 261 -2.86 -7.13 -8.99
N CYS A 262 -1.80 -6.69 -9.61
CA CYS A 262 -0.83 -5.84 -8.92
C CYS A 262 -1.15 -4.38 -9.21
N ARG A 263 -1.82 -3.72 -8.29
CA ARG A 263 -2.19 -2.30 -8.42
C ARG A 263 -1.01 -1.42 -8.81
N PHE A 264 0.18 -1.66 -8.25
CA PHE A 264 1.36 -0.86 -8.57
C PHE A 264 1.74 -0.91 -10.05
N ILE A 265 1.61 -2.09 -10.66
CA ILE A 265 1.95 -2.28 -12.07
C ILE A 265 0.81 -1.85 -12.98
N ASP A 266 -0.43 -2.19 -12.62
CA ASP A 266 -1.59 -1.94 -13.48
C ASP A 266 -1.98 -0.46 -13.53
N GLU A 267 -1.76 0.27 -12.43
CA GLU A 267 -1.99 1.72 -12.38
C GLU A 267 -0.74 2.56 -12.76
N GLY A 268 0.36 1.91 -13.19
CA GLY A 268 1.58 2.60 -13.63
C GLY A 268 2.28 3.33 -12.50
N MET A 269 2.73 2.62 -11.47
CA MET A 269 3.41 3.22 -10.33
C MET A 269 4.89 2.81 -10.27
N ALA A 270 5.74 3.68 -9.76
CA ALA A 270 7.12 3.42 -9.39
C ALA A 270 7.46 4.06 -8.04
N PHE A 271 8.47 3.52 -7.37
CA PHE A 271 8.93 3.96 -6.06
C PHE A 271 10.40 4.39 -6.13
N VAL A 272 10.67 5.60 -5.69
CA VAL A 272 12.04 6.11 -5.49
C VAL A 272 12.34 6.09 -4.01
N LYS A 273 13.30 5.25 -3.63
CA LYS A 273 13.83 5.17 -2.27
C LYS A 273 14.67 6.42 -1.95
N PHE A 274 14.84 6.75 -0.68
CA PHE A 274 15.58 7.95 -0.27
C PHE A 274 17.01 8.02 -0.82
N ASP A 275 17.64 6.89 -1.12
CA ASP A 275 19.00 6.80 -1.66
C ASP A 275 19.07 6.84 -3.20
N GLY A 276 17.93 6.94 -3.89
CA GLY A 276 17.84 7.07 -5.36
C GLY A 276 17.52 5.78 -6.11
N HIS A 277 17.52 4.64 -5.46
CA HIS A 277 17.14 3.38 -6.11
C HIS A 277 15.66 3.36 -6.49
N VAL A 278 15.35 2.84 -7.68
CA VAL A 278 14.00 2.77 -8.23
C VAL A 278 13.47 1.34 -8.16
N SER A 279 12.37 1.15 -7.44
CA SER A 279 11.70 -0.13 -7.22
C SER A 279 10.29 -0.13 -7.82
N PRO A 280 9.74 -1.27 -8.26
CA PRO A 280 8.41 -1.34 -8.83
C PRO A 280 7.29 -1.24 -7.80
N CYS A 281 7.59 -1.45 -6.52
CA CYS A 281 6.59 -1.42 -5.45
C CYS A 281 7.21 -1.23 -4.07
N MET A 282 6.38 -0.89 -3.09
CA MET A 282 6.79 -0.68 -1.70
C MET A 282 7.38 -1.94 -1.05
N SER A 283 6.87 -3.13 -1.38
CA SER A 283 7.31 -4.40 -0.81
C SER A 283 8.76 -4.74 -1.14
N LEU A 284 9.25 -4.25 -2.28
CA LEU A 284 10.60 -4.55 -2.79
C LEU A 284 11.62 -3.43 -2.50
N LEU A 285 11.27 -2.43 -1.69
CA LEU A 285 12.21 -1.37 -1.30
C LEU A 285 13.28 -1.84 -0.31
N ARG A 286 13.01 -2.89 0.47
CA ARG A 286 13.84 -3.36 1.58
C ARG A 286 13.86 -4.87 1.69
N ASN A 287 14.97 -5.38 2.24
CA ASN A 287 15.01 -6.75 2.72
C ASN A 287 14.17 -6.86 4.00
N ALA A 288 13.28 -7.83 4.04
CA ALA A 288 12.35 -7.99 5.14
C ALA A 288 11.99 -9.47 5.35
N THR A 289 11.58 -9.80 6.56
CA THR A 289 11.00 -11.12 6.87
C THR A 289 9.51 -10.95 7.10
N LEU A 290 8.70 -11.74 6.40
CA LEU A 290 7.25 -11.85 6.60
C LEU A 290 6.94 -13.16 7.30
N TYR A 291 5.85 -13.17 8.07
CA TYR A 291 5.34 -14.36 8.75
C TYR A 291 3.99 -14.76 8.16
N TRP A 292 3.86 -16.02 7.78
CA TRP A 292 2.61 -16.56 7.29
C TRP A 292 2.43 -18.00 7.75
N ARG A 293 1.33 -18.31 8.44
CA ARG A 293 1.02 -19.68 8.93
C ARG A 293 2.21 -20.34 9.65
N GLN A 294 2.81 -19.63 10.59
CA GLN A 294 3.99 -20.09 11.39
C GLN A 294 5.28 -20.29 10.58
N LYS A 295 5.30 -19.91 9.31
CA LYS A 295 6.49 -19.92 8.47
C LYS A 295 7.00 -18.52 8.20
N GLN A 296 8.29 -18.41 8.02
CA GLN A 296 8.96 -17.16 7.65
C GLN A 296 9.22 -17.13 6.15
N ARG A 297 9.05 -15.99 5.54
CA ARG A 297 9.43 -15.72 4.16
C ARG A 297 10.40 -14.56 4.11
N GLU A 298 11.52 -14.77 3.45
CA GLU A 298 12.45 -13.71 3.12
C GLU A 298 11.95 -12.93 1.88
N THR A 299 11.82 -11.64 2.02
CA THR A 299 11.58 -10.71 0.91
C THR A 299 12.87 -9.95 0.66
N ARG A 300 13.31 -9.91 -0.60
CA ARG A 300 14.53 -9.22 -0.99
C ARG A 300 14.19 -7.92 -1.71
N SER A 301 14.97 -6.87 -1.43
CA SER A 301 14.88 -5.64 -2.20
C SER A 301 15.19 -5.91 -3.67
N HIS A 302 14.48 -5.20 -4.55
CA HIS A 302 14.72 -5.30 -5.99
C HIS A 302 14.58 -3.92 -6.64
N PHE A 303 15.57 -3.55 -7.41
CA PHE A 303 15.65 -2.24 -8.06
C PHE A 303 15.96 -2.41 -9.54
N PHE A 304 15.32 -1.58 -10.37
CA PHE A 304 15.53 -1.54 -11.82
C PHE A 304 16.47 -0.43 -12.26
N GLY A 305 16.95 0.40 -11.33
CA GLY A 305 17.95 1.42 -11.60
C GLY A 305 18.23 2.30 -10.39
N ASP A 306 19.20 3.19 -10.58
CA ASP A 306 19.63 4.18 -9.61
C ASP A 306 19.63 5.56 -10.27
N LEU A 307 18.98 6.54 -9.65
CA LEU A 307 18.98 7.92 -10.12
C LEU A 307 20.36 8.59 -10.09
N ALA A 308 21.34 8.02 -9.38
CA ALA A 308 22.71 8.49 -9.48
C ALA A 308 23.29 8.25 -10.88
N GLU A 309 22.86 7.20 -11.56
CA GLU A 309 23.39 6.76 -12.85
C GLU A 309 22.50 7.16 -14.03
N GLN A 310 21.17 6.96 -13.90
CA GLN A 310 20.21 7.08 -14.99
C GLN A 310 19.07 8.05 -14.65
N GLY A 311 18.36 8.53 -15.67
CA GLY A 311 17.10 9.26 -15.50
C GLY A 311 15.93 8.33 -15.20
N LEU A 312 14.90 8.83 -14.52
CA LEU A 312 13.72 8.04 -14.19
C LEU A 312 12.99 7.51 -15.43
N ASP A 313 12.91 8.32 -16.49
CA ASP A 313 12.34 7.90 -17.77
C ASP A 313 13.13 6.75 -18.42
N GLU A 314 14.45 6.81 -18.38
CA GLU A 314 15.33 5.74 -18.87
C GLU A 314 15.13 4.44 -18.09
N ILE A 315 15.06 4.52 -16.75
CA ILE A 315 14.82 3.38 -15.87
C ILE A 315 13.43 2.77 -16.16
N TRP A 316 12.39 3.58 -16.26
CA TRP A 316 11.03 3.10 -16.54
C TRP A 316 10.94 2.36 -17.88
N ASN A 317 11.61 2.85 -18.90
CA ASN A 317 11.60 2.28 -20.25
C ASN A 317 12.66 1.20 -20.47
N ALA A 318 13.48 0.87 -19.48
CA ALA A 318 14.48 -0.18 -19.57
C ALA A 318 13.83 -1.54 -19.92
N PRO A 319 14.43 -2.34 -20.81
CA PRO A 319 13.84 -3.59 -21.30
C PRO A 319 13.48 -4.59 -20.21
N ASP A 320 14.32 -4.73 -19.21
CA ASP A 320 14.14 -5.61 -18.05
C ASP A 320 12.98 -5.16 -17.16
N TYR A 321 12.81 -3.86 -16.93
CA TYR A 321 11.68 -3.33 -16.17
C TYR A 321 10.37 -3.45 -16.98
N ALA A 322 10.40 -3.19 -18.27
CA ALA A 322 9.25 -3.37 -19.13
C ALA A 322 8.80 -4.85 -19.19
N ASP A 323 9.75 -5.79 -19.29
CA ASP A 323 9.46 -7.23 -19.25
C ASP A 323 8.88 -7.65 -17.89
N PHE A 324 9.44 -7.16 -16.79
CA PHE A 324 8.90 -7.42 -15.46
C PHE A 324 7.45 -6.95 -15.35
N ARG A 325 7.11 -5.73 -15.78
CA ARG A 325 5.73 -5.21 -15.76
C ARG A 325 4.79 -6.07 -16.61
N ARG A 326 5.23 -6.49 -17.80
CA ARG A 326 4.48 -7.42 -18.66
C ARG A 326 4.18 -8.74 -17.96
N ARG A 327 5.20 -9.34 -17.35
CA ARG A 327 5.08 -10.62 -16.61
C ARG A 327 4.13 -10.52 -15.43
N VAL A 328 4.15 -9.39 -14.69
CA VAL A 328 3.25 -9.15 -13.56
C VAL A 328 1.81 -8.98 -14.04
N ARG A 329 1.55 -8.24 -15.12
CA ARG A 329 0.21 -8.08 -15.71
C ARG A 329 -0.38 -9.41 -16.19
N ASN A 330 0.44 -10.24 -16.81
CA ASN A 330 0.01 -11.58 -17.25
C ASN A 330 -0.01 -12.60 -16.12
N PHE A 331 0.46 -12.21 -14.93
CA PHE A 331 0.68 -13.04 -13.76
C PHE A 331 1.43 -14.34 -14.06
N GLU A 332 2.59 -14.23 -14.69
CA GLU A 332 3.44 -15.36 -15.09
C GLU A 332 4.23 -15.96 -13.90
N PHE A 333 3.67 -15.94 -12.69
CA PHE A 333 4.28 -16.39 -11.45
C PHE A 333 3.51 -17.54 -10.81
N SER A 334 4.25 -18.42 -10.11
CA SER A 334 3.64 -19.51 -9.33
C SER A 334 2.77 -18.96 -8.20
N PRO A 335 1.56 -19.52 -7.96
CA PRO A 335 0.63 -19.07 -6.93
C PRO A 335 1.07 -19.47 -5.50
N CYS A 336 2.23 -19.01 -5.08
CA CYS A 336 2.90 -19.49 -3.87
C CYS A 336 2.10 -19.33 -2.58
N TYR A 337 1.31 -18.24 -2.42
CA TYR A 337 0.48 -18.04 -1.23
C TYR A 337 -0.65 -19.06 -1.08
N ARG A 338 -1.01 -19.74 -2.16
CA ARG A 338 -2.08 -20.76 -2.23
C ARG A 338 -1.54 -22.17 -2.23
N CYS A 339 -0.25 -22.30 -2.05
CA CYS A 339 0.47 -23.57 -2.01
C CYS A 339 0.79 -23.97 -0.57
N SER A 340 1.45 -25.12 -0.40
CA SER A 340 1.86 -25.68 0.90
C SER A 340 3.02 -24.95 1.59
N LEU A 341 3.46 -23.80 1.05
CA LEU A 341 4.55 -22.97 1.58
C LEU A 341 5.85 -23.78 1.71
N CYS A 342 6.41 -24.19 0.56
CA CYS A 342 7.66 -24.93 0.46
C CYS A 342 8.89 -24.05 0.70
N GLU A 343 10.07 -24.65 0.68
CA GLU A 343 11.35 -23.95 0.84
C GLU A 343 11.57 -22.81 -0.16
N ASN A 344 11.15 -22.98 -1.43
CA ASN A 344 11.24 -21.90 -2.42
C ASN A 344 10.41 -20.67 -2.02
N TRP A 345 9.23 -20.90 -1.41
CA TRP A 345 8.43 -19.79 -0.89
C TRP A 345 9.13 -19.10 0.29
N GLU A 346 9.75 -19.89 1.20
CA GLU A 346 10.44 -19.37 2.39
C GLU A 346 11.65 -18.51 1.98
N GLN A 347 12.45 -18.98 1.05
CA GLN A 347 13.64 -18.29 0.58
C GLN A 347 13.34 -17.09 -0.35
N GLY A 348 12.23 -17.14 -1.09
CA GLY A 348 11.81 -16.08 -2.01
C GLY A 348 12.80 -15.81 -3.16
N LEU A 349 13.65 -16.77 -3.51
CA LEU A 349 14.66 -16.64 -4.56
C LEU A 349 14.15 -17.03 -5.94
N THR A 350 13.45 -18.17 -6.00
CA THR A 350 12.87 -18.71 -7.23
C THR A 350 11.47 -19.22 -6.97
N ASP A 351 10.63 -19.27 -8.00
CA ASP A 351 9.32 -19.92 -7.92
C ASP A 351 9.28 -21.23 -8.72
N CYS A 352 8.16 -21.99 -8.62
CA CYS A 352 8.01 -23.26 -9.29
C CYS A 352 7.90 -23.16 -10.83
N TYR A 353 7.70 -21.97 -11.36
CA TYR A 353 7.67 -21.71 -12.80
C TYR A 353 9.05 -21.31 -13.36
N GLY A 354 10.08 -21.30 -12.50
CA GLY A 354 11.45 -20.93 -12.87
C GLY A 354 11.68 -19.43 -12.92
N ASN A 355 10.81 -18.63 -12.31
CA ASN A 355 11.08 -17.21 -12.18
C ASN A 355 12.04 -16.94 -11.03
N ASP A 356 13.11 -16.18 -11.31
CA ASP A 356 13.96 -15.62 -10.27
C ASP A 356 13.24 -14.47 -9.52
N ALA A 357 13.78 -14.10 -8.36
CA ALA A 357 13.24 -12.99 -7.59
C ALA A 357 13.19 -11.69 -8.42
N PRO A 358 12.12 -10.92 -8.29
CA PRO A 358 11.04 -11.03 -7.29
C PRO A 358 9.94 -12.02 -7.66
N THR A 359 9.62 -12.92 -6.72
CA THR A 359 8.59 -13.94 -6.93
C THR A 359 7.19 -13.40 -6.52
N CYS A 360 6.55 -12.66 -7.42
CA CYS A 360 5.29 -11.95 -7.14
C CYS A 360 4.12 -12.85 -6.78
N GLY A 361 4.14 -14.13 -7.14
CA GLY A 361 3.13 -15.12 -6.74
C GLY A 361 3.03 -15.41 -5.25
N GLY A 362 4.03 -14.98 -4.46
CA GLY A 362 4.01 -14.99 -3.00
C GLY A 362 3.84 -13.61 -2.37
N CYS A 363 3.18 -12.68 -3.04
CA CYS A 363 3.05 -11.29 -2.59
C CYS A 363 1.62 -10.98 -2.12
N LEU A 364 1.49 -10.41 -0.90
CA LEU A 364 0.18 -10.07 -0.32
C LEU A 364 -0.53 -8.93 -1.07
N TRP A 365 0.21 -8.04 -1.70
CA TRP A 365 -0.39 -6.98 -2.54
C TRP A 365 -1.00 -7.55 -3.82
N SER A 366 -0.33 -8.52 -4.47
CA SER A 366 -0.87 -9.18 -5.66
C SER A 366 -2.07 -10.10 -5.36
N GLU A 367 -2.22 -10.54 -4.12
CA GLU A 367 -3.41 -11.24 -3.64
C GLU A 367 -4.55 -10.27 -3.24
N GLY A 368 -4.33 -8.95 -3.30
CA GLY A 368 -5.32 -7.93 -2.99
C GLY A 368 -5.66 -7.78 -1.50
N VAL A 369 -4.86 -8.37 -0.61
CA VAL A 369 -5.09 -8.29 0.84
C VAL A 369 -4.42 -7.08 1.50
N ILE A 370 -3.38 -6.55 0.88
CA ILE A 370 -2.71 -5.32 1.32
C ILE A 370 -2.95 -4.24 0.27
N SER A 371 -3.33 -3.04 0.72
CA SER A 371 -3.49 -1.86 -0.12
C SER A 371 -2.74 -0.66 0.45
N CYS A 372 -2.28 0.23 -0.45
CA CYS A 372 -1.68 1.51 -0.09
C CYS A 372 -2.52 2.64 -0.68
N PRO A 373 -2.53 3.84 -0.06
CA PRO A 373 -3.18 5.03 -0.62
C PRO A 373 -2.64 5.41 -1.98
#